data_1841b703e8bf104e6bc82877b5cfd529
#
_entry.id   1841b703e8bf104e6bc82877b5cfd529
#
_cell.length_a   1.000
_cell.length_b   1.000
_cell.length_c   1.000
_cell.angle_alpha   90.00
_cell.angle_beta   90.00
_cell.angle_gamma   90.00
#
_symmetry.space_group_name_H-M   'P 1'
#
loop_
_entity.id
_entity.type
_entity.pdbx_description
1 polymer ?
#
loop_
_entity_poly.entity_id
_entity_poly.type
_entity_poly.pdbx_seq_one_letter_code
_entity_poly.pdbx_strand_id
1 'polypeptide(L)'
;MMATTSGVVAAGSGRRFSSPLARALARREGLSLSGLLGSGPLGRIVKADVLGALAGGSVSPSTQGSAFAGPAFDEIPNSIGRRLIARRMTESKQQAPHFYLRIDCNMDPVMQLRSQRRQADGLRLSVNDFVIKAAAMALRDVPAVNASYSDAAIRRYRQVHIGLAVAVEDGLVTPVIADADERSVAQIAATVEQLVSRARAGRLEAGAARGATFSISNLGAYGVREFAAVINPPQGAILAVGAGEPRAVVKDGQLGIATMMTVTLSADHRVIDGAAAAQWLASFRQHLENPQSMGG
;
A
#
# COMPACT_ATOMS: atom_id res chain seq x y z
N MET A 1 -50.76 40.62 -9.58
CA MET A 1 -51.66 39.50 -9.86
C MET A 1 -50.93 38.48 -10.69
N MET A 2 -50.41 37.43 -10.08
CA MET A 2 -50.08 36.15 -10.76
C MET A 2 -49.94 35.08 -9.69
N ALA A 3 -50.78 34.07 -9.85
CA ALA A 3 -50.98 32.99 -8.88
C ALA A 3 -49.86 31.97 -8.91
N THR A 4 -49.38 31.58 -7.73
CA THR A 4 -48.47 30.45 -7.52
C THR A 4 -49.28 29.18 -7.43
N THR A 5 -49.17 28.30 -8.42
CA THR A 5 -49.72 26.96 -8.42
C THR A 5 -48.78 26.02 -7.64
N SER A 6 -49.29 25.59 -6.49
CA SER A 6 -48.64 24.56 -5.64
C SER A 6 -48.84 23.19 -6.31
N GLY A 7 -47.75 22.59 -6.81
CA GLY A 7 -47.77 21.22 -7.33
C GLY A 7 -47.75 20.20 -6.21
N VAL A 8 -48.84 19.50 -6.02
CA VAL A 8 -48.94 18.31 -5.15
C VAL A 8 -48.23 17.15 -5.86
N VAL A 9 -47.08 16.71 -5.32
CA VAL A 9 -46.40 15.52 -5.77
C VAL A 9 -47.17 14.28 -5.28
N ALA A 10 -47.76 13.55 -6.19
CA ALA A 10 -48.45 12.29 -5.94
C ALA A 10 -47.47 11.25 -5.35
N ALA A 11 -47.80 10.70 -4.20
CA ALA A 11 -47.05 9.62 -3.55
C ALA A 11 -47.11 8.34 -4.40
N GLY A 12 -45.96 7.93 -4.94
CA GLY A 12 -45.82 6.70 -5.73
C GLY A 12 -46.16 5.45 -4.91
N SER A 13 -46.94 4.54 -5.50
CA SER A 13 -47.32 3.23 -4.97
C SER A 13 -46.16 2.26 -4.93
N GLY A 14 -45.11 2.54 -4.13
CA GLY A 14 -43.99 1.65 -3.90
C GLY A 14 -44.40 0.50 -2.96
N ARG A 15 -44.07 -0.72 -3.35
CA ARG A 15 -44.27 -1.96 -2.58
C ARG A 15 -43.58 -1.82 -1.21
N ARG A 16 -44.35 -1.63 -0.14
CA ARG A 16 -43.81 -1.44 1.22
C ARG A 16 -43.40 -2.78 1.79
N PHE A 17 -42.20 -2.84 2.35
CA PHE A 17 -41.67 -4.05 3.01
C PHE A 17 -42.25 -4.18 4.42
N SER A 18 -42.76 -5.37 4.75
CA SER A 18 -43.27 -5.66 6.10
C SER A 18 -42.71 -7.01 6.57
N SER A 19 -42.49 -7.14 7.87
CA SER A 19 -42.04 -8.42 8.43
C SER A 19 -43.17 -9.47 8.36
N PRO A 20 -42.83 -10.77 8.30
CA PRO A 20 -43.85 -11.84 8.27
C PRO A 20 -44.80 -11.76 9.46
N LEU A 21 -44.29 -11.41 10.63
CA LEU A 21 -45.06 -11.31 11.89
C LEU A 21 -46.01 -10.09 11.86
N ALA A 22 -45.55 -8.95 11.32
CA ALA A 22 -46.39 -7.77 11.14
C ALA A 22 -47.55 -8.05 10.17
N ARG A 23 -47.31 -8.78 9.07
CA ARG A 23 -48.33 -9.19 8.11
C ARG A 23 -49.35 -10.15 8.72
N ALA A 24 -48.90 -11.12 9.49
CA ALA A 24 -49.77 -12.08 10.14
C ALA A 24 -50.71 -11.39 11.17
N LEU A 25 -50.14 -10.48 11.97
CA LEU A 25 -50.90 -9.72 12.98
C LEU A 25 -51.91 -8.78 12.32
N ALA A 26 -51.50 -8.03 11.30
CA ALA A 26 -52.38 -7.11 10.56
C ALA A 26 -53.58 -7.84 9.91
N ARG A 27 -53.32 -9.04 9.32
CA ARG A 27 -54.41 -9.88 8.73
C ARG A 27 -55.38 -10.35 9.82
N ARG A 28 -54.88 -10.78 10.98
CA ARG A 28 -55.69 -11.28 12.07
C ARG A 28 -56.60 -10.19 12.63
N GLU A 29 -56.12 -8.97 12.73
CA GLU A 29 -56.81 -7.83 13.31
C GLU A 29 -57.52 -6.93 12.24
N GLY A 30 -57.55 -7.35 10.99
CA GLY A 30 -58.21 -6.64 9.87
C GLY A 30 -57.58 -5.27 9.52
N LEU A 31 -56.33 -5.01 9.90
CA LEU A 31 -55.64 -3.74 9.73
C LEU A 31 -54.92 -3.65 8.38
N SER A 32 -55.19 -2.56 7.64
CA SER A 32 -54.48 -2.29 6.39
C SER A 32 -53.06 -1.73 6.69
N LEU A 33 -52.04 -2.33 6.07
CA LEU A 33 -50.65 -1.85 6.19
C LEU A 33 -50.35 -0.65 5.29
N SER A 34 -51.25 -0.24 4.40
CA SER A 34 -51.01 0.79 3.39
C SER A 34 -50.79 2.21 3.95
N GLY A 35 -51.29 2.48 5.16
CA GLY A 35 -51.13 3.75 5.86
C GLY A 35 -50.05 3.79 6.94
N LEU A 36 -49.37 2.66 7.24
CA LEU A 36 -48.39 2.57 8.31
C LEU A 36 -46.99 2.93 7.83
N LEU A 37 -46.27 3.71 8.64
CA LEU A 37 -44.82 3.92 8.52
C LEU A 37 -44.12 2.83 9.28
N GLY A 38 -43.11 2.16 8.62
CA GLY A 38 -42.33 1.12 9.26
C GLY A 38 -41.18 1.69 10.05
N SER A 39 -41.01 1.28 11.34
CA SER A 39 -39.91 1.67 12.20
C SER A 39 -38.70 0.73 12.12
N GLY A 40 -38.80 -0.37 11.38
CA GLY A 40 -37.71 -1.32 11.22
C GLY A 40 -36.66 -0.91 10.16
N PRO A 41 -35.55 -1.66 10.04
CA PRO A 41 -34.50 -1.38 9.05
C PRO A 41 -35.03 -1.22 7.63
N LEU A 42 -34.52 -0.21 6.92
CA LEU A 42 -34.97 0.17 5.57
C LEU A 42 -36.47 0.52 5.46
N GLY A 43 -37.07 1.06 6.55
CA GLY A 43 -38.49 1.43 6.54
C GLY A 43 -39.44 0.24 6.56
N ARG A 44 -38.99 -0.93 7.02
CA ARG A 44 -39.81 -2.16 7.12
C ARG A 44 -40.83 -2.05 8.24
N ILE A 45 -42.10 -2.34 7.97
CA ILE A 45 -43.14 -2.41 8.98
C ILE A 45 -42.91 -3.63 9.86
N VAL A 46 -42.75 -3.41 11.16
CA VAL A 46 -42.55 -4.44 12.19
C VAL A 46 -43.76 -4.63 13.07
N LYS A 47 -43.77 -5.68 13.95
CA LYS A 47 -44.92 -5.98 14.79
C LYS A 47 -45.30 -4.81 15.70
N ALA A 48 -44.34 -4.04 16.20
CA ALA A 48 -44.59 -2.88 17.04
C ALA A 48 -45.42 -1.80 16.37
N ASP A 49 -45.20 -1.57 15.08
CA ASP A 49 -45.95 -0.57 14.29
C ASP A 49 -47.42 -0.96 14.16
N VAL A 50 -47.69 -2.24 13.99
CA VAL A 50 -49.07 -2.76 13.90
C VAL A 50 -49.78 -2.68 15.25
N LEU A 51 -49.10 -3.01 16.37
CA LEU A 51 -49.61 -2.89 17.70
C LEU A 51 -49.90 -1.43 18.08
N GLY A 52 -49.01 -0.52 17.72
CA GLY A 52 -49.20 0.92 17.90
C GLY A 52 -50.43 1.47 17.18
N ALA A 53 -50.66 1.02 15.94
CA ALA A 53 -51.82 1.41 15.16
C ALA A 53 -53.14 0.85 15.73
N LEU A 54 -53.10 -0.37 16.25
CA LEU A 54 -54.30 -0.98 16.92
C LEU A 54 -54.64 -0.33 18.25
N ALA A 55 -53.68 0.25 18.96
CA ALA A 55 -53.90 0.98 20.21
C ALA A 55 -54.46 2.41 20.02
N GLY A 56 -54.85 2.79 18.80
CA GLY A 56 -55.46 4.10 18.48
C GLY A 56 -54.49 5.29 18.58
N GLY A 57 -53.22 5.03 18.76
CA GLY A 57 -52.18 6.04 18.73
C GLY A 57 -51.71 6.30 17.31
N SER A 58 -51.92 7.51 16.78
CA SER A 58 -51.12 7.98 15.64
C SER A 58 -49.68 7.99 16.17
N VAL A 59 -48.87 7.07 15.66
CA VAL A 59 -47.42 7.07 15.94
C VAL A 59 -46.86 8.24 15.15
N SER A 60 -46.94 9.43 15.72
CA SER A 60 -46.00 10.48 15.33
C SER A 60 -44.61 9.88 15.47
N PRO A 61 -43.71 10.01 14.51
CA PRO A 61 -42.33 9.57 14.67
C PRO A 61 -41.79 10.35 15.86
N SER A 62 -41.70 9.69 17.05
CA SER A 62 -40.95 10.21 18.19
C SER A 62 -39.49 10.24 17.71
N THR A 63 -39.08 11.38 17.23
CA THR A 63 -37.68 11.79 17.06
C THR A 63 -37.03 11.95 18.43
N GLN A 64 -36.93 10.85 19.19
CA GLN A 64 -36.10 10.74 20.37
C GLN A 64 -35.29 9.43 20.36
N GLY A 65 -34.65 9.16 19.23
CA GLY A 65 -33.36 8.52 19.25
C GLY A 65 -32.37 9.67 19.26
N SER A 66 -31.63 9.87 20.34
CA SER A 66 -30.38 10.61 20.28
C SER A 66 -29.58 9.99 19.17
N ALA A 67 -29.72 10.54 17.96
CA ALA A 67 -28.84 10.21 16.87
C ALA A 67 -27.47 10.68 17.38
N PHE A 68 -26.65 9.73 17.78
CA PHE A 68 -25.23 10.00 17.99
C PHE A 68 -24.74 10.49 16.61
N ALA A 69 -24.78 11.82 16.47
CA ALA A 69 -24.17 12.45 15.31
C ALA A 69 -22.72 12.08 15.41
N GLY A 70 -22.27 11.19 14.52
CA GLY A 70 -20.86 10.82 14.43
C GLY A 70 -19.99 12.07 14.32
N PRO A 71 -18.69 11.95 14.55
CA PRO A 71 -17.79 13.10 14.40
C PRO A 71 -17.92 13.70 13.01
N ALA A 72 -17.85 15.02 12.93
CA ALA A 72 -17.84 15.72 11.65
C ALA A 72 -16.65 15.25 10.81
N PHE A 73 -16.85 15.04 9.52
CA PHE A 73 -15.82 14.62 8.58
C PHE A 73 -15.98 15.35 7.25
N ASP A 74 -14.86 15.48 6.55
CA ASP A 74 -14.82 15.98 5.19
C ASP A 74 -14.74 14.81 4.21
N GLU A 75 -15.64 14.73 3.24
CA GLU A 75 -15.54 13.77 2.15
C GLU A 75 -14.62 14.30 1.05
N ILE A 76 -13.46 13.64 0.86
CA ILE A 76 -12.54 13.93 -0.21
C ILE A 76 -12.70 12.87 -1.31
N PRO A 77 -13.22 13.22 -2.50
CA PRO A 77 -13.40 12.27 -3.59
C PRO A 77 -12.08 11.59 -4.00
N ASN A 78 -12.10 10.27 -4.12
CA ASN A 78 -10.93 9.54 -4.57
C ASN A 78 -10.59 9.86 -6.03
N SER A 79 -9.34 10.29 -6.29
CA SER A 79 -8.81 10.44 -7.64
C SER A 79 -8.77 9.09 -8.39
N ILE A 80 -8.64 9.12 -9.72
CA ILE A 80 -8.49 7.90 -10.54
C ILE A 80 -7.24 7.11 -10.09
N GLY A 81 -6.14 7.81 -9.81
CA GLY A 81 -4.90 7.21 -9.31
C GLY A 81 -5.11 6.52 -7.97
N ARG A 82 -5.79 7.17 -7.01
CA ARG A 82 -6.10 6.61 -5.69
C ARG A 82 -6.92 5.33 -5.79
N ARG A 83 -7.96 5.31 -6.63
CA ARG A 83 -8.79 4.11 -6.87
C ARG A 83 -7.98 2.96 -7.47
N LEU A 84 -7.06 3.26 -8.39
CA LEU A 84 -6.20 2.24 -9.01
C LEU A 84 -5.22 1.64 -7.97
N ILE A 85 -4.59 2.48 -7.16
CA ILE A 85 -3.68 2.05 -6.08
C ILE A 85 -4.45 1.18 -5.08
N ALA A 86 -5.61 1.63 -4.62
CA ALA A 86 -6.44 0.89 -3.67
C ALA A 86 -6.76 -0.52 -4.20
N ARG A 87 -7.21 -0.63 -5.47
CA ARG A 87 -7.51 -1.92 -6.09
C ARG A 87 -6.27 -2.82 -6.14
N ARG A 88 -5.12 -2.31 -6.61
CA ARG A 88 -3.88 -3.08 -6.72
C ARG A 88 -3.34 -3.56 -5.37
N MET A 89 -3.40 -2.72 -4.35
CA MET A 89 -2.93 -3.08 -3.01
C MET A 89 -3.86 -4.10 -2.34
N THR A 90 -5.16 -3.97 -2.53
CA THR A 90 -6.15 -4.96 -2.08
C THR A 90 -5.92 -6.31 -2.77
N GLU A 91 -5.80 -6.31 -4.10
CA GLU A 91 -5.50 -7.51 -4.88
C GLU A 91 -4.21 -8.19 -4.42
N SER A 92 -3.13 -7.42 -4.26
CA SER A 92 -1.86 -7.94 -3.77
C SER A 92 -1.99 -8.63 -2.41
N LYS A 93 -2.66 -7.99 -1.45
CA LYS A 93 -2.82 -8.53 -0.09
C LYS A 93 -3.75 -9.74 -0.03
N GLN A 94 -4.72 -9.83 -0.91
CA GLN A 94 -5.66 -10.95 -0.96
C GLN A 94 -5.10 -12.17 -1.70
N GLN A 95 -4.31 -11.96 -2.76
CA GLN A 95 -3.84 -13.02 -3.64
C GLN A 95 -2.45 -13.56 -3.28
N ALA A 96 -1.52 -12.68 -2.88
CA ALA A 96 -0.17 -13.09 -2.55
C ALA A 96 -0.04 -13.40 -1.05
N PRO A 97 0.28 -14.65 -0.65
CA PRO A 97 0.58 -14.97 0.74
C PRO A 97 1.95 -14.38 1.11
N HIS A 98 1.93 -13.15 1.62
CA HIS A 98 3.12 -12.44 2.02
C HIS A 98 3.76 -13.09 3.25
N PHE A 99 5.06 -13.32 3.17
CA PHE A 99 5.90 -13.55 4.35
C PHE A 99 7.04 -12.54 4.39
N TYR A 100 7.64 -12.38 5.55
CA TYR A 100 8.54 -11.26 5.81
C TYR A 100 9.82 -11.76 6.48
N LEU A 101 10.98 -11.38 5.89
CA LEU A 101 12.28 -11.59 6.51
C LEU A 101 12.94 -10.25 6.74
N ARG A 102 13.66 -10.14 7.85
CA ARG A 102 14.29 -8.90 8.29
C ARG A 102 15.74 -9.15 8.64
N ILE A 103 16.60 -8.22 8.24
CA ILE A 103 17.99 -8.20 8.64
C ILE A 103 18.45 -6.77 8.96
N ASP A 104 19.49 -6.68 9.77
CA ASP A 104 20.22 -5.44 10.00
C ASP A 104 21.50 -5.43 9.16
N CYS A 105 21.83 -4.28 8.57
CA CYS A 105 23.03 -4.05 7.76
C CYS A 105 23.87 -2.94 8.40
N ASN A 106 25.17 -3.15 8.46
CA ASN A 106 26.11 -2.10 8.88
C ASN A 106 26.35 -1.13 7.71
N MET A 107 26.03 0.14 7.91
CA MET A 107 26.14 1.18 6.91
C MET A 107 27.44 1.97 6.94
N ASP A 108 28.31 1.76 7.95
CA ASP A 108 29.54 2.51 8.08
C ASP A 108 30.45 2.41 6.84
N PRO A 109 30.62 1.23 6.19
CA PRO A 109 31.40 1.14 4.96
C PRO A 109 30.83 1.97 3.80
N VAL A 110 29.50 1.99 3.65
CA VAL A 110 28.81 2.82 2.64
C VAL A 110 29.01 4.30 2.95
N MET A 111 28.86 4.70 4.22
CA MET A 111 29.03 6.11 4.63
C MET A 111 30.47 6.58 4.39
N GLN A 112 31.45 5.74 4.67
CA GLN A 112 32.86 6.01 4.42
C GLN A 112 33.13 6.19 2.91
N LEU A 113 32.68 5.23 2.09
CA LEU A 113 32.88 5.31 0.63
C LEU A 113 32.23 6.55 0.03
N ARG A 114 31.01 6.90 0.46
CA ARG A 114 30.31 8.14 0.04
C ARG A 114 31.13 9.39 0.36
N SER A 115 31.71 9.45 1.56
CA SER A 115 32.55 10.59 1.95
C SER A 115 33.81 10.68 1.08
N GLN A 116 34.48 9.56 0.84
CA GLN A 116 35.65 9.48 -0.02
C GLN A 116 35.35 9.93 -1.45
N ARG A 117 34.28 9.43 -2.06
CA ARG A 117 33.87 9.81 -3.42
C ARG A 117 33.49 11.28 -3.52
N ARG A 118 32.81 11.82 -2.51
CA ARG A 118 32.49 13.25 -2.47
C ARG A 118 33.72 14.12 -2.43
N GLN A 119 34.77 13.69 -1.71
CA GLN A 119 36.03 14.43 -1.60
C GLN A 119 36.89 14.31 -2.86
N ALA A 120 36.98 13.10 -3.46
CA ALA A 120 37.83 12.83 -4.62
C ALA A 120 37.23 13.38 -5.92
N ASP A 121 35.96 13.07 -6.17
CA ASP A 121 35.33 13.26 -7.49
C ASP A 121 34.17 14.28 -7.45
N GLY A 122 33.84 14.84 -6.29
CA GLY A 122 32.68 15.69 -6.10
C GLY A 122 31.32 14.98 -6.22
N LEU A 123 31.31 13.65 -6.39
CA LEU A 123 30.11 12.84 -6.58
C LEU A 123 29.23 12.83 -5.34
N ARG A 124 27.96 13.18 -5.52
CA ARG A 124 26.94 13.16 -4.46
C ARG A 124 26.12 11.87 -4.54
N LEU A 125 26.64 10.78 -4.01
CA LEU A 125 25.94 9.50 -3.94
C LEU A 125 25.04 9.45 -2.70
N SER A 126 23.80 9.00 -2.86
CA SER A 126 22.88 8.76 -1.74
C SER A 126 23.02 7.31 -1.22
N VAL A 127 22.57 7.06 0.01
CA VAL A 127 22.46 5.69 0.55
C VAL A 127 21.57 4.83 -0.37
N ASN A 128 20.54 5.44 -0.93
CA ASN A 128 19.58 4.74 -1.79
C ASN A 128 20.21 4.17 -3.07
N ASP A 129 21.23 4.85 -3.61
CA ASP A 129 21.94 4.39 -4.82
C ASP A 129 22.70 3.10 -4.55
N PHE A 130 23.33 3.00 -3.38
CA PHE A 130 23.98 1.76 -2.92
C PHE A 130 22.98 0.65 -2.62
N VAL A 131 21.84 0.97 -2.00
CA VAL A 131 20.77 0.01 -1.74
C VAL A 131 20.23 -0.57 -3.05
N ILE A 132 19.98 0.27 -4.05
CA ILE A 132 19.52 -0.17 -5.38
C ILE A 132 20.54 -1.09 -6.04
N LYS A 133 21.82 -0.70 -6.02
CA LYS A 133 22.89 -1.51 -6.60
C LYS A 133 23.06 -2.85 -5.87
N ALA A 134 23.09 -2.84 -4.54
CA ALA A 134 23.21 -4.06 -3.75
C ALA A 134 22.01 -5.01 -3.98
N ALA A 135 20.78 -4.47 -4.05
CA ALA A 135 19.60 -5.26 -4.35
C ALA A 135 19.67 -5.88 -5.77
N ALA A 136 20.12 -5.10 -6.74
CA ALA A 136 20.25 -5.58 -8.11
C ALA A 136 21.31 -6.69 -8.24
N MET A 137 22.45 -6.56 -7.58
CA MET A 137 23.48 -7.60 -7.55
C MET A 137 22.98 -8.85 -6.84
N ALA A 138 22.31 -8.71 -5.71
CA ALA A 138 21.72 -9.84 -5.01
C ALA A 138 20.67 -10.58 -5.84
N LEU A 139 19.90 -9.90 -6.70
CA LEU A 139 18.98 -10.54 -7.65
C LEU A 139 19.72 -11.33 -8.76
N ARG A 140 20.95 -10.96 -9.08
CA ARG A 140 21.83 -11.74 -9.97
C ARG A 140 22.39 -12.97 -9.25
N ASP A 141 22.76 -12.83 -7.99
CA ASP A 141 23.29 -13.95 -7.19
C ASP A 141 22.22 -14.97 -6.86
N VAL A 142 20.98 -14.51 -6.61
CA VAL A 142 19.83 -15.35 -6.25
C VAL A 142 18.65 -15.07 -7.19
N PRO A 143 18.68 -15.55 -8.45
CA PRO A 143 17.66 -15.26 -9.46
C PRO A 143 16.26 -15.78 -9.11
N ALA A 144 16.14 -16.69 -8.17
CA ALA A 144 14.87 -17.20 -7.68
C ALA A 144 13.98 -16.11 -7.07
N VAL A 145 14.57 -15.03 -6.55
CA VAL A 145 13.84 -13.88 -5.98
C VAL A 145 13.37 -12.90 -7.06
N ASN A 146 14.03 -12.90 -8.24
CA ASN A 146 13.65 -12.06 -9.38
C ASN A 146 12.56 -12.73 -10.23
N ALA A 147 11.39 -12.96 -9.65
CA ALA A 147 10.35 -13.76 -10.29
C ALA A 147 8.94 -13.25 -10.00
N SER A 148 7.97 -13.71 -10.78
CA SER A 148 6.55 -13.46 -10.57
C SER A 148 5.73 -14.74 -10.70
N TYR A 149 4.58 -14.76 -10.03
CA TYR A 149 3.61 -15.86 -10.09
C TYR A 149 2.60 -15.64 -11.22
N SER A 150 2.25 -16.73 -11.89
CA SER A 150 1.00 -16.87 -12.64
C SER A 150 0.47 -18.28 -12.44
N ASP A 151 -0.83 -18.51 -12.62
CA ASP A 151 -1.42 -19.85 -12.45
C ASP A 151 -0.80 -20.91 -13.37
N ALA A 152 -0.26 -20.49 -14.52
CA ALA A 152 0.37 -21.38 -15.48
C ALA A 152 1.86 -21.65 -15.19
N ALA A 153 2.59 -20.69 -14.60
CA ALA A 153 4.04 -20.82 -14.41
C ALA A 153 4.63 -19.75 -13.48
N ILE A 154 5.78 -20.04 -12.90
CA ILE A 154 6.68 -19.04 -12.32
C ILE A 154 7.49 -18.41 -13.45
N ARG A 155 7.43 -17.09 -13.59
CA ARG A 155 8.24 -16.32 -14.54
C ARG A 155 9.48 -15.80 -13.84
N ARG A 156 10.64 -16.34 -14.14
CA ARG A 156 11.94 -15.84 -13.66
C ARG A 156 12.47 -14.85 -14.68
N TYR A 157 12.73 -13.63 -14.25
CA TYR A 157 13.25 -12.57 -15.11
C TYR A 157 14.76 -12.70 -15.29
N ARG A 158 15.23 -12.46 -16.52
CA ARG A 158 16.68 -12.43 -16.84
C ARG A 158 17.29 -11.07 -16.58
N GLN A 159 16.51 -10.02 -16.75
CA GLN A 159 16.89 -8.62 -16.51
C GLN A 159 16.49 -8.21 -15.09
N VAL A 160 17.23 -7.26 -14.55
CA VAL A 160 16.99 -6.72 -13.21
C VAL A 160 16.54 -5.27 -13.32
N HIS A 161 15.24 -5.06 -13.24
CA HIS A 161 14.62 -3.73 -13.31
C HIS A 161 14.04 -3.37 -11.94
N ILE A 162 14.63 -2.34 -11.31
CA ILE A 162 14.26 -1.92 -9.96
C ILE A 162 13.25 -0.78 -10.02
N GLY A 163 12.06 -1.02 -9.49
CA GLY A 163 11.06 0.02 -9.25
C GLY A 163 11.34 0.74 -7.93
N LEU A 164 11.50 2.05 -7.96
CA LEU A 164 11.68 2.87 -6.77
C LEU A 164 10.38 3.55 -6.39
N ALA A 165 9.84 3.27 -5.19
CA ALA A 165 8.65 3.93 -4.68
C ALA A 165 8.94 5.40 -4.33
N VAL A 166 8.29 6.33 -5.01
CA VAL A 166 8.45 7.79 -4.83
C VAL A 166 7.11 8.40 -4.47
N ALA A 167 7.06 9.06 -3.30
CA ALA A 167 5.89 9.84 -2.89
C ALA A 167 5.77 11.11 -3.76
N VAL A 168 4.56 11.35 -4.25
CA VAL A 168 4.16 12.54 -5.01
C VAL A 168 2.89 13.13 -4.38
N GLU A 169 2.50 14.35 -4.75
CA GLU A 169 1.35 15.06 -4.17
C GLU A 169 0.06 14.22 -4.22
N ASP A 170 -0.23 13.60 -5.36
CA ASP A 170 -1.44 12.77 -5.55
C ASP A 170 -1.26 11.28 -5.21
N GLY A 171 -0.21 10.91 -4.45
CA GLY A 171 -0.03 9.52 -4.03
C GLY A 171 1.37 8.97 -4.19
N LEU A 172 1.52 7.85 -4.90
CA LEU A 172 2.77 7.13 -5.07
C LEU A 172 2.97 6.76 -6.55
N VAL A 173 4.18 6.97 -7.05
CA VAL A 173 4.62 6.46 -8.35
C VAL A 173 5.86 5.59 -8.18
N THR A 174 6.07 4.66 -9.11
CA THR A 174 7.20 3.72 -9.02
C THR A 174 8.01 3.75 -10.33
N PRO A 175 8.82 4.82 -10.55
CA PRO A 175 9.72 4.84 -11.71
C PRO A 175 10.69 3.66 -11.68
N VAL A 176 11.12 3.23 -12.87
CA VAL A 176 11.91 2.00 -13.05
C VAL A 176 13.33 2.35 -13.49
N ILE A 177 14.30 1.82 -12.76
CA ILE A 177 15.72 1.80 -13.14
C ILE A 177 15.93 0.48 -13.88
N ALA A 178 16.04 0.56 -15.21
CA ALA A 178 16.27 -0.61 -16.04
C ALA A 178 17.72 -1.09 -15.93
N ASP A 179 17.92 -2.41 -15.98
CA ASP A 179 19.21 -3.09 -15.97
C ASP A 179 20.13 -2.57 -14.85
N ALA A 180 19.57 -2.47 -13.64
CA ALA A 180 20.24 -1.86 -12.49
C ALA A 180 21.50 -2.63 -12.06
N ASP A 181 21.55 -3.92 -12.34
CA ASP A 181 22.68 -4.80 -12.08
C ASP A 181 23.90 -4.48 -12.97
N GLU A 182 23.67 -3.97 -14.17
CA GLU A 182 24.73 -3.60 -15.15
C GLU A 182 25.26 -2.17 -14.93
N ARG A 183 24.52 -1.32 -14.21
CA ARG A 183 24.88 0.08 -13.95
C ARG A 183 25.86 0.22 -12.78
N SER A 184 26.79 1.16 -12.87
CA SER A 184 27.55 1.61 -11.72
C SER A 184 26.70 2.38 -10.73
N VAL A 185 27.16 2.52 -9.48
CA VAL A 185 26.44 3.32 -8.45
C VAL A 185 26.27 4.77 -8.92
N ALA A 186 27.26 5.35 -9.61
CA ALA A 186 27.17 6.71 -10.16
C ALA A 186 26.11 6.83 -11.27
N GLN A 187 26.00 5.84 -12.16
CA GLN A 187 24.96 5.81 -13.19
C GLN A 187 23.55 5.63 -12.57
N ILE A 188 23.44 4.82 -11.53
CA ILE A 188 22.19 4.69 -10.76
C ILE A 188 21.81 6.03 -10.14
N ALA A 189 22.75 6.71 -9.47
CA ALA A 189 22.53 8.01 -8.84
C ALA A 189 21.98 9.05 -9.84
N ALA A 190 22.63 9.18 -11.00
CA ALA A 190 22.17 10.10 -12.05
C ALA A 190 20.77 9.74 -12.58
N THR A 191 20.49 8.44 -12.75
CA THR A 191 19.18 7.96 -13.21
C THR A 191 18.10 8.24 -12.14
N VAL A 192 18.38 7.95 -10.88
CA VAL A 192 17.45 8.19 -9.75
C VAL A 192 17.12 9.67 -9.63
N GLU A 193 18.13 10.55 -9.68
CA GLU A 193 17.92 12.00 -9.61
C GLU A 193 16.96 12.49 -10.70
N GLN A 194 17.17 12.07 -11.95
CA GLN A 194 16.32 12.42 -13.08
C GLN A 194 14.88 11.89 -12.90
N LEU A 195 14.74 10.60 -12.53
CA LEU A 195 13.44 9.96 -12.37
C LEU A 195 12.65 10.57 -11.21
N VAL A 196 13.29 10.83 -10.06
CA VAL A 196 12.64 11.43 -8.89
C VAL A 196 12.23 12.88 -9.17
N SER A 197 13.09 13.66 -9.84
CA SER A 197 12.77 15.04 -10.24
C SER A 197 11.56 15.08 -11.17
N ARG A 198 11.54 14.22 -12.22
CA ARG A 198 10.41 14.12 -13.15
C ARG A 198 9.13 13.62 -12.46
N ALA A 199 9.26 12.66 -11.55
CA ALA A 199 8.14 12.13 -10.78
C ALA A 199 7.45 13.21 -9.95
N ARG A 200 8.23 13.96 -9.18
CA ARG A 200 7.71 15.05 -8.32
C ARG A 200 7.12 16.21 -9.13
N ALA A 201 7.63 16.44 -10.34
CA ALA A 201 7.10 17.43 -11.25
C ALA A 201 5.87 16.95 -12.05
N GLY A 202 5.39 15.72 -11.84
CA GLY A 202 4.28 15.13 -12.60
C GLY A 202 4.61 14.87 -14.08
N ARG A 203 5.90 14.81 -14.45
CA ARG A 203 6.39 14.73 -15.85
C ARG A 203 7.06 13.39 -16.17
N LEU A 204 6.65 12.30 -15.49
CA LEU A 204 7.10 10.97 -15.87
C LEU A 204 6.53 10.58 -17.22
N GLU A 205 7.37 10.02 -18.08
CA GLU A 205 6.97 9.52 -19.39
C GLU A 205 6.00 8.34 -19.25
N ALA A 206 5.10 8.20 -20.23
CA ALA A 206 4.18 7.08 -20.27
C ALA A 206 4.97 5.77 -20.42
N GLY A 207 4.96 4.94 -19.37
CA GLY A 207 5.73 3.68 -19.37
C GLY A 207 6.94 3.68 -18.42
N ALA A 208 7.44 4.83 -17.96
CA ALA A 208 8.57 4.91 -17.04
C ALA A 208 8.34 4.22 -15.68
N ALA A 209 7.09 3.90 -15.35
CA ALA A 209 6.69 3.15 -14.16
C ALA A 209 6.26 1.70 -14.48
N ARG A 210 6.64 1.15 -15.64
CA ARG A 210 6.28 -0.21 -16.07
C ARG A 210 7.50 -1.09 -16.22
N GLY A 211 7.32 -2.40 -16.03
CA GLY A 211 8.35 -3.39 -16.31
C GLY A 211 9.35 -3.62 -15.16
N ALA A 212 9.13 -3.05 -13.98
CA ALA A 212 9.93 -3.40 -12.81
C ALA A 212 9.75 -4.88 -12.46
N THR A 213 10.85 -5.55 -12.16
CA THR A 213 10.88 -6.96 -11.74
C THR A 213 10.95 -7.10 -10.21
N PHE A 214 11.40 -6.06 -9.55
CA PHE A 214 11.52 -5.94 -8.09
C PHE A 214 11.30 -4.48 -7.68
N SER A 215 10.82 -4.24 -6.47
CA SER A 215 10.59 -2.88 -5.96
C SER A 215 11.36 -2.59 -4.68
N ILE A 216 11.69 -1.32 -4.49
CA ILE A 216 12.27 -0.79 -3.25
C ILE A 216 11.39 0.35 -2.75
N SER A 217 11.02 0.28 -1.47
CA SER A 217 10.33 1.34 -0.74
C SER A 217 11.20 1.82 0.42
N ASN A 218 11.57 3.10 0.45
CA ASN A 218 12.45 3.67 1.45
C ASN A 218 11.73 4.74 2.27
N LEU A 219 11.57 4.49 3.56
CA LEU A 219 11.00 5.43 4.53
C LEU A 219 12.05 5.92 5.56
N GLY A 220 13.33 5.62 5.34
CA GLY A 220 14.40 6.03 6.24
C GLY A 220 14.53 7.53 6.42
N ALA A 221 14.24 8.32 5.38
CA ALA A 221 14.22 9.78 5.45
C ALA A 221 13.15 10.36 6.40
N TYR A 222 12.13 9.56 6.73
CA TYR A 222 11.07 9.92 7.70
C TYR A 222 11.38 9.41 9.12
N GLY A 223 12.57 8.84 9.36
CA GLY A 223 12.95 8.28 10.66
C GLY A 223 12.29 6.93 10.98
N VAL A 224 11.63 6.30 10.02
CA VAL A 224 11.03 4.98 10.22
C VAL A 224 12.13 3.94 10.33
N ARG A 225 12.24 3.29 11.51
CA ARG A 225 13.28 2.31 11.79
C ARG A 225 13.15 1.03 10.95
N GLU A 226 11.92 0.55 10.81
CA GLU A 226 11.58 -0.66 10.06
C GLU A 226 10.09 -0.67 9.69
N PHE A 227 9.75 -1.28 8.57
CA PHE A 227 8.38 -1.53 8.15
C PHE A 227 8.33 -2.67 7.14
N ALA A 228 7.13 -3.18 6.86
CA ALA A 228 6.90 -4.16 5.82
C ALA A 228 6.06 -3.53 4.69
N ALA A 229 6.58 -3.55 3.48
CA ALA A 229 5.90 -3.01 2.31
C ALA A 229 4.94 -4.05 1.70
N VAL A 230 3.90 -3.57 1.02
CA VAL A 230 2.99 -4.42 0.22
C VAL A 230 3.65 -4.68 -1.13
N ILE A 231 3.68 -5.94 -1.56
CA ILE A 231 4.22 -6.33 -2.87
C ILE A 231 3.45 -5.61 -3.98
N ASN A 232 4.18 -5.08 -4.97
CA ASN A 232 3.59 -4.43 -6.13
C ASN A 232 3.41 -5.45 -7.29
N PRO A 233 2.20 -5.96 -7.55
CA PRO A 233 2.00 -6.96 -8.59
C PRO A 233 2.44 -6.44 -9.98
N PRO A 234 2.99 -7.33 -10.85
CA PRO A 234 3.12 -8.78 -10.74
C PRO A 234 4.40 -9.28 -10.06
N GLN A 235 5.18 -8.40 -9.43
CA GLN A 235 6.45 -8.75 -8.79
C GLN A 235 6.24 -9.74 -7.63
N GLY A 236 7.23 -10.63 -7.42
CA GLY A 236 7.20 -11.59 -6.31
C GLY A 236 7.75 -11.04 -4.99
N ALA A 237 8.43 -9.88 -4.99
CA ALA A 237 8.99 -9.31 -3.78
C ALA A 237 9.18 -7.80 -3.83
N ILE A 238 9.31 -7.20 -2.64
CA ILE A 238 9.64 -5.78 -2.42
C ILE A 238 10.52 -5.65 -1.18
N LEU A 239 11.54 -4.78 -1.27
CA LEU A 239 12.40 -4.42 -0.14
C LEU A 239 11.91 -3.13 0.51
N ALA A 240 11.61 -3.19 1.79
CA ALA A 240 11.38 -2.04 2.65
C ALA A 240 12.69 -1.64 3.35
N VAL A 241 13.04 -0.36 3.27
CA VAL A 241 14.31 0.19 3.79
C VAL A 241 14.01 1.20 4.89
N GLY A 242 14.52 0.94 6.08
CA GLY A 242 14.40 1.81 7.24
C GLY A 242 15.51 2.86 7.34
N ALA A 243 15.48 3.64 8.42
CA ALA A 243 16.49 4.63 8.74
C ALA A 243 17.84 3.99 9.12
N GLY A 244 18.92 4.59 8.65
CA GLY A 244 20.25 4.34 9.18
C GLY A 244 20.45 5.15 10.46
N GLU A 245 20.68 4.49 11.59
CA GLU A 245 20.82 5.14 12.88
C GLU A 245 21.96 4.51 13.70
N PRO A 246 22.64 5.26 14.59
CA PRO A 246 23.61 4.70 15.50
C PRO A 246 22.94 3.69 16.45
N ARG A 247 23.50 2.46 16.51
CA ARG A 247 23.03 1.39 17.41
C ARG A 247 24.19 0.76 18.13
N ALA A 248 23.95 0.30 19.35
CA ALA A 248 24.87 -0.55 20.07
C ALA A 248 24.99 -1.91 19.35
N VAL A 249 26.21 -2.31 19.03
CA VAL A 249 26.52 -3.58 18.38
C VAL A 249 27.63 -4.30 19.15
N VAL A 250 27.65 -5.62 19.02
CA VAL A 250 28.80 -6.41 19.49
C VAL A 250 29.66 -6.73 18.27
N LYS A 251 30.92 -6.26 18.28
CA LYS A 251 31.92 -6.56 17.28
C LYS A 251 33.17 -7.14 17.96
N ASP A 252 33.61 -8.29 17.51
CA ASP A 252 34.79 -9.00 18.07
C ASP A 252 34.70 -9.19 19.60
N GLY A 253 33.48 -9.44 20.12
CA GLY A 253 33.23 -9.62 21.56
C GLY A 253 33.16 -8.32 22.37
N GLN A 254 33.31 -7.16 21.75
CA GLN A 254 33.26 -5.85 22.41
C GLN A 254 32.02 -5.04 22.00
N LEU A 255 31.50 -4.26 22.95
CA LEU A 255 30.44 -3.32 22.68
C LEU A 255 31.00 -2.13 21.88
N GLY A 256 30.33 -1.79 20.81
CA GLY A 256 30.62 -0.63 19.96
C GLY A 256 29.37 0.05 19.49
N ILE A 257 29.55 1.14 18.74
CA ILE A 257 28.47 1.84 18.05
C ILE A 257 28.74 1.74 16.55
N ALA A 258 27.72 1.35 15.78
CA ALA A 258 27.75 1.36 14.32
C ALA A 258 26.46 1.96 13.77
N THR A 259 26.52 2.52 12.57
CA THR A 259 25.32 2.96 11.84
C THR A 259 24.62 1.75 11.25
N MET A 260 23.51 1.36 11.85
CA MET A 260 22.75 0.18 11.44
C MET A 260 21.47 0.58 10.71
N MET A 261 21.16 -0.15 9.64
CA MET A 261 19.94 0.02 8.86
C MET A 261 19.18 -1.30 8.81
N THR A 262 17.91 -1.28 9.21
CA THR A 262 17.06 -2.47 9.08
C THR A 262 16.37 -2.47 7.73
N VAL A 263 16.40 -3.62 7.07
CA VAL A 263 15.63 -3.86 5.84
C VAL A 263 14.70 -5.05 6.03
N THR A 264 13.53 -4.97 5.41
CA THR A 264 12.53 -6.04 5.43
C THR A 264 12.18 -6.44 4.00
N LEU A 265 12.40 -7.68 3.64
CA LEU A 265 11.92 -8.27 2.40
C LEU A 265 10.51 -8.80 2.62
N SER A 266 9.54 -8.29 1.87
CA SER A 266 8.22 -8.91 1.72
C SER A 266 8.24 -9.76 0.45
N ALA A 267 7.91 -11.04 0.55
CA ALA A 267 7.94 -11.97 -0.56
C ALA A 267 6.64 -12.80 -0.65
N ASP A 268 6.26 -13.14 -1.88
CA ASP A 268 5.12 -14.01 -2.21
C ASP A 268 5.55 -15.47 -2.08
N HIS A 269 4.99 -16.16 -1.08
CA HIS A 269 5.38 -17.56 -0.78
C HIS A 269 4.98 -18.57 -1.85
N ARG A 270 4.20 -18.16 -2.84
CA ARG A 270 3.90 -19.02 -4.01
C ARG A 270 5.07 -19.11 -4.99
N VAL A 271 5.98 -18.13 -4.95
CA VAL A 271 7.10 -17.96 -5.89
C VAL A 271 8.45 -18.12 -5.23
N ILE A 272 8.59 -17.55 -4.03
CA ILE A 272 9.84 -17.42 -3.31
C ILE A 272 9.70 -18.20 -2.00
N ASP A 273 10.59 -19.14 -1.76
CA ASP A 273 10.67 -19.85 -0.48
C ASP A 273 11.56 -19.10 0.55
N GLY A 274 11.47 -19.53 1.80
CA GLY A 274 12.22 -18.90 2.89
C GLY A 274 13.73 -18.99 2.73
N ALA A 275 14.25 -20.06 2.15
CA ALA A 275 15.69 -20.27 1.95
C ALA A 275 16.22 -19.32 0.87
N ALA A 276 15.54 -19.22 -0.27
CA ALA A 276 15.90 -18.28 -1.35
C ALA A 276 15.84 -16.82 -0.86
N ALA A 277 14.81 -16.46 -0.11
CA ALA A 277 14.68 -15.13 0.47
C ALA A 277 15.80 -14.80 1.47
N ALA A 278 16.18 -15.77 2.32
CA ALA A 278 17.28 -15.61 3.27
C ALA A 278 18.64 -15.50 2.57
N GLN A 279 18.90 -16.31 1.54
CA GLN A 279 20.10 -16.24 0.72
C GLN A 279 20.21 -14.88 0.02
N TRP A 280 19.12 -14.38 -0.54
CA TRP A 280 19.08 -13.07 -1.16
C TRP A 280 19.41 -11.95 -0.17
N LEU A 281 18.82 -11.98 1.02
CA LEU A 281 19.13 -10.99 2.07
C LEU A 281 20.59 -11.08 2.54
N ALA A 282 21.16 -12.29 2.62
CA ALA A 282 22.56 -12.48 2.96
C ALA A 282 23.49 -11.87 1.90
N SER A 283 23.21 -12.11 0.61
CA SER A 283 23.93 -11.51 -0.53
C SER A 283 23.77 -9.99 -0.55
N PHE A 284 22.54 -9.48 -0.37
CA PHE A 284 22.27 -8.04 -0.27
C PHE A 284 23.12 -7.37 0.83
N ARG A 285 23.11 -7.95 2.03
CA ARG A 285 23.94 -7.46 3.15
C ARG A 285 25.43 -7.49 2.81
N GLN A 286 25.91 -8.58 2.22
CA GLN A 286 27.30 -8.71 1.84
C GLN A 286 27.76 -7.62 0.87
N HIS A 287 26.95 -7.32 -0.18
CA HIS A 287 27.25 -6.23 -1.10
C HIS A 287 27.23 -4.87 -0.43
N LEU A 288 26.25 -4.63 0.44
CA LEU A 288 26.10 -3.35 1.13
C LEU A 288 27.21 -3.08 2.14
N GLU A 289 27.64 -4.12 2.87
CA GLU A 289 28.75 -4.04 3.84
C GLU A 289 30.13 -4.06 3.17
N ASN A 290 30.22 -4.44 1.88
CA ASN A 290 31.43 -4.40 1.06
C ASN A 290 31.21 -3.57 -0.22
N PRO A 291 30.94 -2.26 -0.10
CA PRO A 291 30.47 -1.43 -1.21
C PRO A 291 31.50 -1.26 -2.34
N GLN A 292 32.77 -1.52 -2.08
CA GLN A 292 33.84 -1.52 -3.10
C GLN A 292 33.61 -2.58 -4.21
N SER A 293 32.95 -3.70 -3.88
CA SER A 293 32.63 -4.77 -4.83
C SER A 293 31.56 -4.35 -5.86
N MET A 294 30.81 -3.29 -5.59
CA MET A 294 29.72 -2.84 -6.45
C MET A 294 30.16 -1.99 -7.64
N GLY A 295 31.45 -1.85 -7.88
CA GLY A 295 32.01 -1.07 -8.98
C GLY A 295 31.74 0.42 -8.77
N GLY A 296 32.63 1.09 -8.12
CA GLY A 296 32.61 2.54 -7.89
C GLY A 296 33.06 3.31 -9.11
#